data_bf5f1a9a9bd62501b31b2528376a48ea
#
_entry.id   bf5f1a9a9bd62501b31b2528376a48ea
#
_cell.length_a   1.000
_cell.length_b   1.000
_cell.length_c   1.000
_cell.angle_alpha   90.00
_cell.angle_beta   90.00
_cell.angle_gamma   90.00
#
_symmetry.space_group_name_H-M   'P 1'
#
loop_
_entity.id
_entity.type
_entity.pdbx_description
1 polymer ?
#
loop_
_entity_poly.entity_id
_entity_poly.type
_entity_poly.pdbx_seq_one_letter_code
_entity_poly.pdbx_strand_id
1 'polypeptide(L)'
;MWKFFVLARRASLGDNGRMKNRLTLGVALMLLASFVFVSFAAKKDNGKDSGVVRVLIIDGQNNHNWKETTPVLEKIFGSNERFSLDVSTSPGNKAAKEEWDKWRPEFKTYDVVVSNYNGQMWPGEVRASFVDFVKNGGGFVVVHAADNAFSMWPEYNEMIGLGGWGGRNEKSGPYVYYKDDKEVVDESKGRGGNHGPQHEFVITNRADDHPITKGMPKEWLHAKDELYDMLRGPAKNMEVLATAPSEKTNRDEPMLMALNYGKGRVFHTTLGHANYSMQCRGFYDTLLRGAEWVAGKEVTVGWSKDFPTKEKVTPVK
;
A
#
# COMPACT_ATOMS: atom_id res chain seq x y z
N MET A 1 -52.90 -0.82 23.25
CA MET A 1 -54.11 -1.64 23.50
C MET A 1 -53.96 -2.98 22.85
N TRP A 2 -54.24 -4.05 23.67
CA TRP A 2 -54.30 -5.50 23.41
C TRP A 2 -52.95 -6.21 23.55
N LYS A 3 -52.59 -6.74 24.67
CA LYS A 3 -52.96 -7.81 25.66
C LYS A 3 -52.71 -9.25 25.14
N PHE A 4 -51.71 -9.84 25.75
CA PHE A 4 -51.51 -11.21 26.30
C PHE A 4 -52.52 -12.33 25.94
N PHE A 5 -52.01 -13.53 25.65
CA PHE A 5 -52.52 -14.76 26.27
C PHE A 5 -51.41 -15.83 26.43
N VAL A 6 -51.16 -16.14 27.68
CA VAL A 6 -50.43 -17.33 28.17
C VAL A 6 -51.49 -18.46 28.39
N LEU A 7 -51.16 -19.68 28.05
CA LEU A 7 -51.89 -20.85 28.53
C LEU A 7 -50.93 -21.99 28.90
N ALA A 8 -50.78 -22.15 30.17
CA ALA A 8 -50.22 -23.35 30.80
C ALA A 8 -51.33 -24.39 30.96
N ARG A 9 -51.07 -25.69 30.78
CA ARG A 9 -51.83 -26.77 31.39
C ARG A 9 -50.91 -27.80 32.03
N ARG A 10 -51.27 -28.05 33.25
CA ARG A 10 -50.74 -28.98 34.23
C ARG A 10 -51.54 -30.29 34.25
N ALA A 11 -50.92 -31.31 34.83
CA ALA A 11 -51.40 -32.48 35.58
C ALA A 11 -51.60 -33.75 34.72
N SER A 12 -51.38 -34.98 35.22
CA SER A 12 -51.46 -35.47 36.59
C SER A 12 -50.74 -36.82 36.73
N LEU A 13 -50.45 -37.13 37.96
CA LEU A 13 -49.88 -38.35 38.58
C LEU A 13 -50.81 -39.60 38.48
N GLY A 14 -50.20 -40.76 38.55
CA GLY A 14 -50.82 -42.05 38.94
C GLY A 14 -49.88 -43.20 38.52
N ASP A 15 -49.51 -43.99 39.26
CA ASP A 15 -49.28 -44.64 40.55
C ASP A 15 -49.04 -46.16 40.28
N ASN A 16 -48.05 -46.67 40.96
CA ASN A 16 -47.88 -48.06 41.40
C ASN A 16 -47.79 -49.28 40.47
N GLY A 17 -46.70 -49.99 40.59
CA GLY A 17 -46.57 -51.40 40.20
C GLY A 17 -45.18 -51.99 40.46
N ARG A 18 -45.01 -52.56 41.64
CA ARG A 18 -43.86 -53.33 42.11
C ARG A 18 -43.61 -54.61 41.30
N MET A 19 -42.41 -54.97 40.96
CA MET A 19 -41.63 -56.11 41.44
C MET A 19 -40.72 -56.78 40.39
N LYS A 20 -39.57 -57.11 40.90
CA LYS A 20 -38.66 -58.25 40.69
C LYS A 20 -37.45 -58.09 39.79
N ASN A 21 -36.33 -58.13 40.50
CA ASN A 21 -34.97 -58.49 40.16
C ASN A 21 -34.83 -59.48 38.97
N ARG A 22 -34.00 -59.15 38.01
CA ARG A 22 -33.03 -60.07 37.43
C ARG A 22 -31.77 -59.28 37.06
N LEU A 23 -30.68 -59.63 37.73
CA LEU A 23 -29.33 -59.25 37.42
C LEU A 23 -29.00 -59.84 36.05
N THR A 24 -28.68 -59.00 35.09
CA THR A 24 -27.96 -59.43 33.89
C THR A 24 -26.80 -58.48 33.71
N LEU A 25 -25.61 -59.00 33.90
CA LEU A 25 -24.34 -58.36 33.76
C LEU A 25 -24.13 -58.11 32.25
N GLY A 26 -24.39 -56.87 31.80
CA GLY A 26 -24.08 -56.42 30.44
C GLY A 26 -22.81 -55.59 30.48
N VAL A 27 -21.71 -56.20 30.01
CA VAL A 27 -20.46 -55.47 29.77
C VAL A 27 -20.67 -54.46 28.67
N ALA A 28 -20.84 -53.19 29.05
CA ALA A 28 -20.84 -52.10 28.11
C ALA A 28 -19.39 -51.75 27.74
N LEU A 29 -18.97 -52.18 26.58
CA LEU A 29 -17.72 -51.78 25.95
C LEU A 29 -17.84 -50.32 25.56
N MET A 30 -17.34 -49.38 26.40
CA MET A 30 -17.15 -48.00 25.99
C MET A 30 -15.96 -47.91 25.04
N LEU A 31 -16.22 -47.83 23.76
CA LEU A 31 -15.26 -47.40 22.76
C LEU A 31 -15.03 -45.89 22.96
N LEU A 32 -13.98 -45.54 23.73
CA LEU A 32 -13.43 -44.19 23.73
C LEU A 32 -12.75 -43.97 22.36
N ALA A 33 -13.47 -43.34 21.46
CA ALA A 33 -12.88 -42.76 20.28
C ALA A 33 -12.04 -41.57 20.70
N SER A 34 -10.75 -41.80 20.94
CA SER A 34 -9.77 -40.73 21.14
C SER A 34 -9.62 -39.97 19.82
N PHE A 35 -10.32 -38.87 19.68
CA PHE A 35 -10.03 -37.90 18.65
C PHE A 35 -8.66 -37.27 18.97
N VAL A 36 -7.63 -37.79 18.33
CA VAL A 36 -6.32 -37.12 18.28
C VAL A 36 -6.52 -35.88 17.44
N PHE A 37 -6.75 -34.74 18.07
CA PHE A 37 -6.57 -33.45 17.43
C PHE A 37 -5.08 -33.30 17.13
N VAL A 38 -4.68 -33.67 15.91
CA VAL A 38 -3.40 -33.22 15.38
C VAL A 38 -3.55 -31.73 15.13
N SER A 39 -3.20 -30.92 16.15
CA SER A 39 -2.90 -29.51 15.95
C SER A 39 -1.71 -29.44 14.99
N PHE A 40 -1.99 -29.19 13.72
CA PHE A 40 -0.99 -28.59 12.84
C PHE A 40 -0.70 -27.18 13.39
N ALA A 41 0.15 -27.11 14.41
CA ALA A 41 0.87 -25.88 14.67
C ALA A 41 1.66 -25.60 13.40
N ALA A 42 1.24 -24.59 12.63
CA ALA A 42 2.05 -24.06 11.56
C ALA A 42 3.42 -23.76 12.20
N LYS A 43 4.42 -24.54 11.82
CA LYS A 43 5.79 -24.36 12.24
C LYS A 43 6.15 -22.95 11.79
N LYS A 44 6.20 -22.02 12.76
CA LYS A 44 6.77 -20.71 12.54
C LYS A 44 8.19 -21.02 12.09
N ASP A 45 8.45 -20.82 10.82
CA ASP A 45 9.78 -21.03 10.28
C ASP A 45 10.69 -20.04 11.00
N ASN A 46 11.46 -20.55 11.98
CA ASN A 46 12.53 -19.82 12.62
C ASN A 46 13.73 -19.68 11.65
N GLY A 47 13.45 -19.55 10.36
CA GLY A 47 14.42 -19.09 9.39
C GLY A 47 14.96 -17.76 9.90
N LYS A 48 16.26 -17.69 10.11
CA LYS A 48 17.00 -16.44 10.33
C LYS A 48 16.40 -15.43 9.35
N ASP A 49 15.90 -14.30 9.87
CA ASP A 49 15.49 -13.17 9.02
C ASP A 49 16.64 -12.94 8.03
N SER A 50 16.43 -13.33 6.78
CA SER A 50 17.47 -13.26 5.73
C SER A 50 17.95 -11.83 5.52
N GLY A 51 17.27 -10.89 6.15
CA GLY A 51 17.47 -9.48 5.95
C GLY A 51 17.00 -8.99 4.57
N VAL A 52 16.68 -9.87 3.65
CA VAL A 52 16.22 -9.55 2.29
C VAL A 52 14.76 -9.12 2.32
N VAL A 53 14.45 -8.02 1.66
CA VAL A 53 13.08 -7.50 1.43
C VAL A 53 12.55 -8.06 0.11
N ARG A 54 11.46 -8.80 0.16
CA ARG A 54 10.80 -9.38 -1.03
C ARG A 54 9.82 -8.36 -1.60
N VAL A 55 10.06 -7.93 -2.83
CA VAL A 55 9.31 -6.89 -3.53
C VAL A 55 8.49 -7.50 -4.66
N LEU A 56 7.21 -7.12 -4.76
CA LEU A 56 6.38 -7.39 -5.91
C LEU A 56 6.04 -6.08 -6.63
N ILE A 57 6.46 -5.93 -7.88
CA ILE A 57 6.05 -4.82 -8.72
C ILE A 57 4.75 -5.19 -9.44
N ILE A 58 3.74 -4.33 -9.37
CA ILE A 58 2.50 -4.46 -10.14
C ILE A 58 2.53 -3.45 -11.29
N ASP A 59 2.38 -3.96 -12.51
CA ASP A 59 2.30 -3.17 -13.74
C ASP A 59 1.24 -3.71 -14.73
N GLY A 60 1.33 -3.41 -16.03
CA GLY A 60 0.48 -3.93 -17.11
C GLY A 60 -0.43 -2.90 -17.74
N GLN A 61 -0.87 -1.89 -16.98
CA GLN A 61 -1.62 -0.74 -17.49
C GLN A 61 -1.14 0.53 -16.81
N ASN A 62 -0.92 1.56 -17.58
CA ASN A 62 -0.60 2.91 -17.12
C ASN A 62 -0.84 3.89 -18.27
N ASN A 63 -1.19 5.13 -17.97
CA ASN A 63 -1.24 6.21 -18.96
C ASN A 63 0.15 6.71 -19.37
N HIS A 64 1.18 6.32 -18.62
CA HIS A 64 2.59 6.50 -18.98
C HIS A 64 3.19 5.19 -19.52
N ASN A 65 4.43 5.24 -20.03
CA ASN A 65 5.07 4.08 -20.64
C ASN A 65 5.65 3.13 -19.60
N TRP A 66 4.78 2.35 -18.94
CA TRP A 66 5.19 1.38 -17.93
C TRP A 66 6.19 0.33 -18.46
N LYS A 67 6.17 0.03 -19.76
CA LYS A 67 7.12 -0.89 -20.39
C LYS A 67 8.56 -0.36 -20.39
N GLU A 68 8.75 0.94 -20.23
CA GLU A 68 10.05 1.57 -20.04
C GLU A 68 10.36 1.82 -18.58
N THR A 69 9.37 2.14 -17.75
CA THR A 69 9.58 2.48 -16.35
C THR A 69 9.70 1.26 -15.45
N THR A 70 8.96 0.17 -15.70
CA THR A 70 9.12 -1.07 -14.92
C THR A 70 10.55 -1.62 -14.98
N PRO A 71 11.23 -1.74 -16.14
CA PRO A 71 12.63 -2.15 -16.17
C PRO A 71 13.59 -1.26 -15.36
N VAL A 72 13.29 0.02 -15.22
CA VAL A 72 14.07 0.91 -14.34
C VAL A 72 13.84 0.57 -12.87
N LEU A 73 12.59 0.32 -12.47
CA LEU A 73 12.28 -0.14 -11.11
C LEU A 73 12.97 -1.48 -10.79
N GLU A 74 12.94 -2.43 -11.74
CA GLU A 74 13.65 -3.70 -11.61
C GLU A 74 15.16 -3.48 -11.44
N LYS A 75 15.77 -2.57 -12.21
CA LYS A 75 17.18 -2.20 -12.08
C LYS A 75 17.47 -1.57 -10.71
N ILE A 76 16.58 -0.71 -10.21
CA ILE A 76 16.75 -0.06 -8.90
C ILE A 76 16.80 -1.12 -7.79
N PHE A 77 15.81 -1.99 -7.69
CA PHE A 77 15.79 -3.02 -6.65
C PHE A 77 16.87 -4.08 -6.85
N GLY A 78 17.09 -4.52 -8.09
CA GLY A 78 18.11 -5.52 -8.43
C GLY A 78 19.56 -5.04 -8.24
N SER A 79 19.81 -3.74 -8.09
CA SER A 79 21.13 -3.20 -7.83
C SER A 79 21.60 -3.35 -6.38
N ASN A 80 20.72 -3.77 -5.48
CA ASN A 80 21.00 -3.88 -4.06
C ASN A 80 20.55 -5.25 -3.55
N GLU A 81 21.49 -6.07 -3.10
CA GLU A 81 21.27 -7.42 -2.57
C GLU A 81 20.32 -7.49 -1.35
N ARG A 82 20.01 -6.33 -0.77
CA ARG A 82 18.97 -6.19 0.26
C ARG A 82 17.57 -6.53 -0.26
N PHE A 83 17.36 -6.54 -1.57
CA PHE A 83 16.06 -6.76 -2.19
C PHE A 83 16.08 -7.98 -3.12
N SER A 84 14.99 -8.74 -3.10
CA SER A 84 14.61 -9.65 -4.17
C SER A 84 13.30 -9.18 -4.76
N LEU A 85 13.08 -9.36 -6.06
CA LEU A 85 11.90 -8.82 -6.73
C LEU A 85 11.30 -9.79 -7.73
N ASP A 86 9.99 -9.68 -7.87
CA ASP A 86 9.18 -10.25 -8.94
C ASP A 86 8.28 -9.17 -9.54
N VAL A 87 7.80 -9.40 -10.76
CA VAL A 87 6.84 -8.53 -11.44
C VAL A 87 5.56 -9.31 -11.71
N SER A 88 4.42 -8.72 -11.37
CA SER A 88 3.10 -9.24 -11.73
C SER A 88 2.41 -8.28 -12.69
N THR A 89 2.47 -8.61 -13.97
CA THR A 89 1.82 -7.83 -15.03
C THR A 89 0.34 -8.17 -15.09
N SER A 90 -0.50 -7.15 -14.93
CA SER A 90 -1.95 -7.29 -15.05
C SER A 90 -2.36 -7.56 -16.50
N PRO A 91 -3.52 -8.16 -16.75
CA PRO A 91 -4.11 -8.20 -18.08
C PRO A 91 -4.29 -6.81 -18.67
N GLY A 92 -4.20 -6.70 -19.99
CA GLY A 92 -4.37 -5.42 -20.70
C GLY A 92 -5.82 -4.92 -20.65
N ASN A 93 -6.03 -3.67 -21.03
CA ASN A 93 -7.34 -3.01 -20.99
C ASN A 93 -8.41 -3.62 -21.93
N LYS A 94 -8.01 -4.47 -22.87
CA LYS A 94 -8.91 -5.21 -23.78
C LYS A 94 -8.92 -6.71 -23.48
N ALA A 95 -8.29 -7.14 -22.39
CA ALA A 95 -8.24 -8.53 -21.99
C ALA A 95 -9.63 -9.07 -21.65
N ALA A 96 -9.87 -10.33 -21.97
CA ALA A 96 -11.10 -11.00 -21.64
C ALA A 96 -11.24 -11.18 -20.12
N LYS A 97 -12.48 -11.35 -19.67
CA LYS A 97 -12.75 -11.56 -18.23
C LYS A 97 -11.97 -12.75 -17.66
N GLU A 98 -11.83 -13.81 -18.44
CA GLU A 98 -11.12 -15.04 -18.06
C GLU A 98 -9.62 -14.82 -17.80
N GLU A 99 -9.00 -13.83 -18.43
CA GLU A 99 -7.62 -13.43 -18.16
C GLU A 99 -7.53 -12.71 -16.81
N TRP A 100 -8.47 -11.80 -16.55
CA TRP A 100 -8.59 -11.13 -15.27
C TRP A 100 -8.93 -12.10 -14.12
N ASP A 101 -9.74 -13.13 -14.38
CA ASP A 101 -10.08 -14.15 -13.40
C ASP A 101 -8.88 -15.04 -13.03
N LYS A 102 -7.86 -15.11 -13.88
CA LYS A 102 -6.61 -15.84 -13.64
C LYS A 102 -5.54 -15.00 -12.96
N TRP A 103 -5.63 -13.67 -13.05
CA TRP A 103 -4.64 -12.79 -12.46
C TRP A 103 -4.88 -12.67 -10.95
N ARG A 104 -4.05 -13.36 -10.17
CA ARG A 104 -4.15 -13.47 -8.70
C ARG A 104 -2.76 -13.30 -8.07
N PRO A 105 -2.25 -12.06 -7.94
CA PRO A 105 -0.98 -11.82 -7.25
C PRO A 105 -1.03 -12.32 -5.80
N GLU A 106 -0.03 -13.10 -5.42
CA GLU A 106 0.09 -13.67 -4.07
C GLU A 106 0.77 -12.66 -3.12
N PHE A 107 0.10 -11.53 -2.83
CA PHE A 107 0.68 -10.43 -2.05
C PHE A 107 1.33 -10.87 -0.75
N LYS A 108 0.76 -11.86 -0.05
CA LYS A 108 1.24 -12.34 1.27
C LYS A 108 2.62 -13.00 1.22
N THR A 109 3.13 -13.34 0.05
CA THR A 109 4.46 -13.91 -0.12
C THR A 109 5.56 -12.84 -0.18
N TYR A 110 5.19 -11.58 -0.23
CA TYR A 110 6.08 -10.42 -0.31
C TYR A 110 6.03 -9.58 0.96
N ASP A 111 7.06 -8.78 1.15
CA ASP A 111 7.13 -7.80 2.23
C ASP A 111 6.63 -6.43 1.76
N VAL A 112 6.81 -6.14 0.45
CA VAL A 112 6.45 -4.87 -0.19
C VAL A 112 5.78 -5.10 -1.54
N VAL A 113 4.71 -4.36 -1.80
CA VAL A 113 4.11 -4.20 -3.13
C VAL A 113 4.43 -2.80 -3.65
N VAL A 114 4.99 -2.71 -4.85
CA VAL A 114 5.27 -1.45 -5.57
C VAL A 114 4.27 -1.33 -6.70
N SER A 115 3.47 -0.26 -6.71
CA SER A 115 2.53 -0.01 -7.80
C SER A 115 3.11 0.94 -8.84
N ASN A 116 3.32 0.43 -10.05
CA ASN A 116 3.54 1.18 -11.29
C ASN A 116 2.31 1.04 -12.19
N TYR A 117 1.12 1.13 -11.60
CA TYR A 117 -0.14 0.79 -12.24
C TYR A 117 -1.15 1.95 -12.17
N ASN A 118 -1.69 2.31 -13.33
CA ASN A 118 -2.84 3.21 -13.44
C ASN A 118 -3.73 2.73 -14.60
N GLY A 119 -4.67 1.85 -14.30
CA GLY A 119 -5.52 1.20 -15.29
C GLY A 119 -6.90 0.82 -14.77
N GLN A 120 -7.45 -0.22 -15.36
CA GLN A 120 -8.75 -0.75 -14.96
C GLN A 120 -8.76 -1.16 -13.49
N MET A 121 -9.95 -1.08 -12.87
CA MET A 121 -10.18 -1.56 -11.51
C MET A 121 -9.86 -3.06 -11.41
N TRP A 122 -9.07 -3.43 -10.43
CA TRP A 122 -8.74 -4.83 -10.15
C TRP A 122 -9.97 -5.64 -9.75
N PRO A 123 -10.00 -6.95 -10.02
CA PRO A 123 -11.06 -7.84 -9.53
C PRO A 123 -11.28 -7.70 -8.02
N GLY A 124 -12.52 -7.90 -7.57
CA GLY A 124 -12.89 -7.71 -6.17
C GLY A 124 -12.05 -8.53 -5.19
N GLU A 125 -11.75 -9.78 -5.54
CA GLU A 125 -10.92 -10.68 -4.73
C GLU A 125 -9.47 -10.18 -4.63
N VAL A 126 -8.90 -9.67 -5.72
CA VAL A 126 -7.55 -9.10 -5.74
C VAL A 126 -7.50 -7.84 -4.87
N ARG A 127 -8.52 -6.97 -4.96
CA ARG A 127 -8.64 -5.79 -4.11
C ARG A 127 -8.73 -6.15 -2.62
N ALA A 128 -9.57 -7.12 -2.29
CA ALA A 128 -9.73 -7.59 -0.92
C ALA A 128 -8.42 -8.17 -0.36
N SER A 129 -7.73 -8.99 -1.15
CA SER A 129 -6.43 -9.56 -0.78
C SER A 129 -5.35 -8.48 -0.59
N PHE A 130 -5.34 -7.45 -1.42
CA PHE A 130 -4.41 -6.33 -1.31
C PHE A 130 -4.68 -5.48 -0.06
N VAL A 131 -5.95 -5.14 0.20
CA VAL A 131 -6.35 -4.43 1.43
C VAL A 131 -5.94 -5.21 2.67
N ASP A 132 -6.22 -6.54 2.68
CA ASP A 132 -5.84 -7.42 3.78
C ASP A 132 -4.32 -7.46 3.98
N PHE A 133 -3.55 -7.53 2.89
CA PHE A 133 -2.09 -7.49 2.92
C PHE A 133 -1.58 -6.23 3.62
N VAL A 134 -1.96 -5.04 3.15
CA VAL A 134 -1.47 -3.78 3.73
C VAL A 134 -1.99 -3.61 5.15
N LYS A 135 -3.28 -3.84 5.40
CA LYS A 135 -3.90 -3.69 6.72
C LYS A 135 -3.23 -4.54 7.80
N ASN A 136 -2.69 -5.71 7.44
CA ASN A 136 -2.02 -6.63 8.36
C ASN A 136 -0.51 -6.43 8.47
N GLY A 137 0.06 -5.41 7.85
CA GLY A 137 1.46 -5.03 8.04
C GLY A 137 2.32 -5.11 6.80
N GLY A 138 1.75 -5.47 5.64
CA GLY A 138 2.44 -5.42 4.36
C GLY A 138 2.79 -3.99 3.96
N GLY A 139 3.93 -3.81 3.30
CA GLY A 139 4.40 -2.53 2.80
C GLY A 139 3.83 -2.19 1.43
N PHE A 140 3.52 -0.91 1.21
CA PHE A 140 3.05 -0.44 -0.07
C PHE A 140 3.84 0.77 -0.56
N VAL A 141 4.27 0.76 -1.82
CA VAL A 141 4.95 1.87 -2.48
C VAL A 141 4.13 2.32 -3.68
N VAL A 142 3.77 3.60 -3.70
CA VAL A 142 3.02 4.26 -4.77
C VAL A 142 3.99 5.06 -5.61
N VAL A 143 4.05 4.78 -6.91
CA VAL A 143 4.97 5.46 -7.83
C VAL A 143 4.18 6.27 -8.84
N HIS A 144 4.37 7.59 -8.80
CA HIS A 144 3.84 8.54 -9.77
C HIS A 144 2.36 8.28 -10.11
N ALA A 145 2.05 7.98 -11.36
CA ALA A 145 0.68 7.79 -11.84
C ALA A 145 -0.15 6.71 -11.11
N ALA A 146 0.47 5.91 -10.24
CA ALA A 146 -0.28 5.00 -9.39
C ALA A 146 -1.22 5.76 -8.42
N ASP A 147 -0.93 7.03 -8.12
CA ASP A 147 -1.82 7.89 -7.32
C ASP A 147 -3.08 8.35 -8.07
N ASN A 148 -3.09 8.23 -9.39
CA ASN A 148 -4.25 8.54 -10.24
C ASN A 148 -5.24 7.38 -10.31
N ALA A 149 -4.79 6.18 -9.99
CA ALA A 149 -5.61 4.97 -10.08
C ALA A 149 -6.79 5.01 -9.08
N PHE A 150 -7.82 4.28 -9.41
CA PHE A 150 -8.88 3.82 -8.53
C PHE A 150 -9.56 4.90 -7.66
N SER A 151 -9.91 6.05 -8.23
CA SER A 151 -10.60 7.14 -7.50
C SER A 151 -11.87 6.68 -6.75
N MET A 152 -12.50 5.59 -7.20
CA MET A 152 -13.71 5.01 -6.63
C MET A 152 -13.45 3.89 -5.62
N TRP A 153 -12.19 3.63 -5.23
CA TRP A 153 -11.83 2.62 -4.25
C TRP A 153 -11.37 3.29 -2.95
N PRO A 154 -12.25 3.37 -1.91
CA PRO A 154 -11.98 4.15 -0.71
C PRO A 154 -10.71 3.73 0.03
N GLU A 155 -10.50 2.41 0.21
CA GLU A 155 -9.33 1.90 0.93
C GLU A 155 -8.03 2.25 0.20
N TYR A 156 -8.02 2.20 -1.13
CA TYR A 156 -6.85 2.60 -1.91
C TYR A 156 -6.55 4.10 -1.73
N ASN A 157 -7.60 4.94 -1.76
CA ASN A 157 -7.43 6.38 -1.54
C ASN A 157 -6.95 6.70 -0.12
N GLU A 158 -7.36 5.93 0.89
CA GLU A 158 -6.81 6.05 2.25
C GLU A 158 -5.33 5.63 2.32
N MET A 159 -4.93 4.60 1.59
CA MET A 159 -3.53 4.15 1.54
C MET A 159 -2.62 5.16 0.86
N ILE A 160 -3.05 5.76 -0.26
CA ILE A 160 -2.22 6.70 -1.01
C ILE A 160 -2.23 8.12 -0.42
N GLY A 161 -3.23 8.46 0.40
CA GLY A 161 -3.40 9.76 1.06
C GLY A 161 -3.86 10.87 0.13
N LEU A 162 -3.12 11.15 -0.90
CA LEU A 162 -3.42 12.14 -1.95
C LEU A 162 -3.40 11.47 -3.32
N GLY A 163 -4.27 11.91 -4.22
CA GLY A 163 -4.28 11.42 -5.60
C GLY A 163 -4.84 12.45 -6.57
N GLY A 164 -4.62 12.22 -7.86
CA GLY A 164 -5.03 13.14 -8.91
C GLY A 164 -6.09 12.57 -9.84
N TRP A 165 -6.66 13.43 -10.65
CA TRP A 165 -7.58 13.09 -11.76
C TRP A 165 -8.75 12.16 -11.36
N GLY A 166 -9.24 11.36 -12.29
CA GLY A 166 -10.29 10.34 -12.01
C GLY A 166 -11.57 10.91 -11.40
N GLY A 167 -11.88 12.21 -11.61
CA GLY A 167 -13.05 12.88 -11.02
C GLY A 167 -12.86 13.32 -9.56
N ARG A 168 -11.64 13.24 -9.01
CA ARG A 168 -11.35 13.72 -7.66
C ARG A 168 -11.62 15.21 -7.53
N ASN A 169 -12.24 15.59 -6.42
CA ASN A 169 -12.65 16.96 -6.10
C ASN A 169 -12.72 17.12 -4.56
N GLU A 170 -13.36 18.17 -4.03
CA GLU A 170 -13.47 18.42 -2.61
C GLU A 170 -14.12 17.27 -1.81
N LYS A 171 -14.91 16.40 -2.45
CA LYS A 171 -15.50 15.22 -1.79
C LYS A 171 -14.48 14.09 -1.57
N SER A 172 -13.36 14.15 -2.27
CA SER A 172 -12.26 13.18 -2.10
C SER A 172 -11.39 13.49 -0.88
N GLY A 173 -11.47 14.72 -0.37
CA GLY A 173 -10.71 15.22 0.76
C GLY A 173 -10.01 16.56 0.46
N PRO A 174 -9.20 17.06 1.39
CA PRO A 174 -8.47 18.32 1.23
C PRO A 174 -7.34 18.24 0.21
N TYR A 175 -6.81 19.40 -0.18
CA TYR A 175 -5.43 19.54 -0.62
C TYR A 175 -4.53 19.60 0.62
N VAL A 176 -3.33 19.06 0.51
CA VAL A 176 -2.27 19.26 1.51
C VAL A 176 -1.04 19.77 0.77
N TYR A 177 -0.47 20.87 1.24
CA TYR A 177 0.69 21.51 0.63
C TYR A 177 1.44 22.33 1.68
N TYR A 178 2.61 22.85 1.34
CA TYR A 178 3.31 23.82 2.17
C TYR A 178 3.22 25.22 1.58
N LYS A 179 3.11 26.21 2.44
CA LYS A 179 3.20 27.62 2.11
C LYS A 179 3.87 28.37 3.27
N ASP A 180 4.87 29.18 2.94
CA ASP A 180 5.66 29.90 3.94
C ASP A 180 6.21 28.95 5.02
N ASP A 181 6.75 27.79 4.61
CA ASP A 181 7.28 26.69 5.41
C ASP A 181 6.27 26.07 6.41
N LYS A 182 4.99 26.25 6.21
CA LYS A 182 3.92 25.66 7.02
C LYS A 182 3.07 24.72 6.19
N GLU A 183 2.76 23.57 6.77
CA GLU A 183 1.76 22.67 6.18
C GLU A 183 0.37 23.33 6.23
N VAL A 184 -0.33 23.24 5.12
CA VAL A 184 -1.70 23.76 4.94
C VAL A 184 -2.59 22.61 4.50
N VAL A 185 -3.69 22.41 5.24
CA VAL A 185 -4.79 21.53 4.87
C VAL A 185 -5.92 22.42 4.35
N ASP A 186 -6.24 22.31 3.06
CA ASP A 186 -7.15 23.21 2.36
C ASP A 186 -8.37 22.45 1.82
N GLU A 187 -9.53 22.65 2.45
CA GLU A 187 -10.81 22.03 2.09
C GLU A 187 -11.58 22.78 1.00
N SER A 188 -10.99 23.81 0.39
CA SER A 188 -11.63 24.60 -0.64
C SER A 188 -12.10 23.74 -1.82
N LYS A 189 -13.16 24.18 -2.52
CA LYS A 189 -13.69 23.49 -3.69
C LYS A 189 -12.68 23.51 -4.82
N GLY A 190 -12.64 22.42 -5.59
CA GLY A 190 -11.81 22.33 -6.77
C GLY A 190 -11.51 20.89 -7.20
N ARG A 191 -11.00 20.75 -8.41
CA ARG A 191 -10.56 19.47 -8.96
C ARG A 191 -9.31 18.94 -8.25
N GLY A 192 -9.13 17.62 -8.27
CA GLY A 192 -7.88 16.99 -7.86
C GLY A 192 -6.99 16.65 -9.05
N GLY A 193 -5.72 16.98 -8.92
CA GLY A 193 -4.67 16.62 -9.87
C GLY A 193 -4.49 17.59 -11.04
N ASN A 194 -3.26 18.00 -11.19
CA ASN A 194 -2.76 18.79 -12.29
C ASN A 194 -1.23 18.68 -12.34
N HIS A 195 -0.61 19.06 -13.44
CA HIS A 195 0.83 19.27 -13.63
C HIS A 195 1.06 20.32 -14.72
N GLY A 196 2.27 20.85 -14.75
CA GLY A 196 2.77 21.68 -15.84
C GLY A 196 3.59 20.90 -16.87
N PRO A 197 4.33 21.57 -17.73
CA PRO A 197 5.35 20.93 -18.57
C PRO A 197 6.40 20.26 -17.71
N GLN A 198 6.97 19.16 -18.20
CA GLN A 198 8.09 18.50 -17.54
C GLN A 198 9.32 19.41 -17.46
N HIS A 199 9.90 19.52 -16.28
CA HIS A 199 11.09 20.32 -15.99
C HIS A 199 11.88 19.74 -14.82
N GLU A 200 13.09 20.23 -14.60
CA GLU A 200 13.85 19.97 -13.37
C GLU A 200 13.30 20.87 -12.27
N PHE A 201 13.20 20.36 -11.05
CA PHE A 201 12.72 21.14 -9.90
C PHE A 201 13.45 20.75 -8.61
N VAL A 202 13.58 21.70 -7.70
CA VAL A 202 14.21 21.49 -6.41
C VAL A 202 13.23 20.81 -5.47
N ILE A 203 13.67 19.70 -4.88
CA ILE A 203 12.99 19.04 -3.78
C ILE A 203 13.50 19.61 -2.46
N THR A 204 12.59 19.99 -1.57
CA THR A 204 12.90 20.45 -0.21
C THR A 204 12.49 19.41 0.81
N ASN A 205 13.44 18.92 1.61
CA ASN A 205 13.18 18.01 2.73
C ASN A 205 12.38 18.72 3.82
N ARG A 206 11.29 18.09 4.29
CA ARG A 206 10.41 18.60 5.35
C ARG A 206 10.48 17.81 6.64
N ALA A 207 11.06 16.61 6.62
CA ALA A 207 11.07 15.66 7.73
C ALA A 207 12.49 15.11 7.96
N ASP A 208 13.36 15.89 8.59
CA ASP A 208 14.79 15.58 8.75
C ASP A 208 15.03 14.32 9.64
N ASP A 209 14.10 14.02 10.54
CA ASP A 209 14.22 12.88 11.48
C ASP A 209 13.49 11.62 11.02
N HIS A 210 12.67 11.69 9.95
CA HIS A 210 11.96 10.52 9.46
C HIS A 210 12.93 9.49 8.86
N PRO A 211 12.81 8.17 9.15
CA PRO A 211 13.79 7.18 8.69
C PRO A 211 14.08 7.21 7.20
N ILE A 212 13.09 7.50 6.35
CA ILE A 212 13.28 7.60 4.89
C ILE A 212 14.20 8.75 4.54
N THR A 213 14.03 9.92 5.15
CA THR A 213 14.70 11.18 4.78
C THR A 213 15.86 11.56 5.70
N LYS A 214 16.06 10.83 6.79
CA LYS A 214 17.14 11.09 7.73
C LYS A 214 18.50 11.17 7.03
N GLY A 215 19.18 12.31 7.18
CA GLY A 215 20.46 12.59 6.54
C GLY A 215 20.35 12.97 5.06
N MET A 216 19.15 13.11 4.49
CA MET A 216 18.96 13.69 3.16
C MET A 216 19.37 15.18 3.17
N PRO A 217 20.05 15.68 2.12
CA PRO A 217 20.27 17.11 1.97
C PRO A 217 18.97 17.90 2.08
N LYS A 218 19.02 19.11 2.61
CA LYS A 218 17.84 19.97 2.77
C LYS A 218 17.15 20.26 1.45
N GLU A 219 17.94 20.45 0.40
CA GLU A 219 17.45 20.69 -0.96
C GLU A 219 18.29 19.92 -1.98
N TRP A 220 17.62 19.41 -3.01
CA TRP A 220 18.30 18.72 -4.11
C TRP A 220 17.49 18.86 -5.40
N LEU A 221 18.19 18.90 -6.54
CA LEU A 221 17.57 19.04 -7.87
C LEU A 221 17.14 17.67 -8.39
N HIS A 222 15.84 17.51 -8.64
CA HIS A 222 15.29 16.35 -9.33
C HIS A 222 15.43 16.52 -10.83
N ALA A 223 15.61 15.38 -11.53
CA ALA A 223 15.64 15.35 -12.98
C ALA A 223 14.33 15.85 -13.60
N LYS A 224 14.35 16.12 -14.89
CA LYS A 224 13.14 16.46 -15.65
C LYS A 224 12.01 15.48 -15.37
N ASP A 225 10.90 15.98 -14.83
CA ASP A 225 9.73 15.19 -14.42
C ASP A 225 8.44 16.01 -14.51
N GLU A 226 7.29 15.36 -14.33
CA GLU A 226 6.02 16.03 -14.09
C GLU A 226 5.89 16.35 -12.61
N LEU A 227 5.93 17.63 -12.26
CA LEU A 227 5.59 18.08 -10.92
C LEU A 227 4.07 18.02 -10.77
N TYR A 228 3.58 16.98 -10.06
CA TYR A 228 2.16 16.89 -9.74
C TYR A 228 1.77 17.94 -8.73
N ASP A 229 0.69 18.64 -9.00
CA ASP A 229 0.12 19.64 -8.13
C ASP A 229 -1.38 19.44 -7.93
N MET A 230 -1.96 20.11 -6.93
CA MET A 230 -3.38 20.04 -6.62
C MET A 230 -3.88 18.61 -6.32
N LEU A 231 -3.03 17.71 -5.82
CA LEU A 231 -3.49 16.39 -5.40
C LEU A 231 -4.45 16.50 -4.22
N ARG A 232 -5.45 15.64 -4.19
CA ARG A 232 -6.49 15.60 -3.14
C ARG A 232 -6.73 14.19 -2.67
N GLY A 233 -7.07 14.06 -1.41
CA GLY A 233 -7.44 12.76 -0.88
C GLY A 233 -7.73 12.82 0.60
N PRO A 234 -8.04 11.68 1.23
CA PRO A 234 -8.33 11.63 2.66
C PRO A 234 -7.21 12.18 3.53
N ALA A 235 -5.95 12.11 3.09
CA ALA A 235 -4.75 12.59 3.77
C ALA A 235 -4.66 12.17 5.25
N LYS A 236 -5.24 11.00 5.58
CA LYS A 236 -5.25 10.45 6.94
C LYS A 236 -3.94 9.76 7.24
N ASN A 237 -3.44 9.94 8.47
CA ASN A 237 -2.21 9.28 8.94
C ASN A 237 -1.02 9.49 7.97
N MET A 238 -0.93 10.66 7.37
CA MET A 238 0.05 11.04 6.36
C MET A 238 1.01 12.08 6.93
N GLU A 239 2.28 11.91 6.62
CA GLU A 239 3.35 12.87 6.86
C GLU A 239 3.97 13.26 5.51
N VAL A 240 4.09 14.54 5.24
CA VAL A 240 4.76 15.07 4.05
C VAL A 240 6.26 15.10 4.32
N LEU A 241 7.02 14.26 3.63
CA LEU A 241 8.46 14.13 3.81
C LEU A 241 9.26 15.15 3.00
N ALA A 242 8.78 15.47 1.79
CA ALA A 242 9.45 16.44 0.93
C ALA A 242 8.45 17.09 -0.03
N THR A 243 8.76 18.31 -0.45
CA THR A 243 7.92 19.12 -1.33
C THR A 243 8.72 19.72 -2.48
N ALA A 244 8.03 20.20 -3.51
CA ALA A 244 8.61 21.03 -4.55
C ALA A 244 7.69 22.22 -4.89
N PRO A 245 8.25 23.40 -5.26
CA PRO A 245 7.46 24.58 -5.57
C PRO A 245 6.79 24.44 -6.95
N SER A 246 5.46 24.54 -6.98
CA SER A 246 4.70 24.66 -8.23
C SER A 246 4.46 26.13 -8.55
N GLU A 247 5.00 26.59 -9.69
CA GLU A 247 4.75 27.96 -10.17
C GLU A 247 3.26 28.22 -10.47
N LYS A 248 2.56 27.15 -10.85
CA LYS A 248 1.15 27.23 -11.22
C LYS A 248 0.23 27.50 -10.03
N THR A 249 0.51 26.86 -8.90
CA THR A 249 -0.31 26.95 -7.68
C THR A 249 0.25 27.98 -6.68
N ASN A 250 1.51 28.36 -6.84
CA ASN A 250 2.27 29.12 -5.85
C ASN A 250 2.24 28.46 -4.47
N ARG A 251 2.42 27.11 -4.46
CA ARG A 251 2.45 26.23 -3.30
C ARG A 251 3.65 25.31 -3.42
N ASP A 252 4.17 24.82 -2.29
CA ASP A 252 5.11 23.72 -2.28
C ASP A 252 4.30 22.41 -2.18
N GLU A 253 4.19 21.70 -3.29
CA GLU A 253 3.37 20.50 -3.41
C GLU A 253 4.11 19.25 -2.90
N PRO A 254 3.41 18.28 -2.26
CA PRO A 254 4.03 17.05 -1.75
C PRO A 254 4.63 16.19 -2.85
N MET A 255 5.91 15.84 -2.69
CA MET A 255 6.62 14.94 -3.61
C MET A 255 6.90 13.56 -3.00
N LEU A 256 7.17 13.53 -1.69
CA LEU A 256 7.38 12.30 -0.93
C LEU A 256 6.50 12.32 0.30
N MET A 257 5.78 11.24 0.55
CA MET A 257 4.86 11.10 1.68
C MET A 257 5.02 9.72 2.34
N ALA A 258 4.85 9.69 3.65
CA ALA A 258 4.78 8.47 4.45
C ALA A 258 3.40 8.36 5.10
N LEU A 259 2.79 7.18 5.05
CA LEU A 259 1.46 6.95 5.62
C LEU A 259 1.40 5.63 6.39
N ASN A 260 0.40 5.52 7.24
CA ASN A 260 0.06 4.26 7.89
C ASN A 260 -1.38 3.85 7.51
N TYR A 261 -1.57 2.57 7.18
CA TYR A 261 -2.87 1.97 6.93
C TYR A 261 -2.99 0.65 7.70
N GLY A 262 -3.84 0.62 8.73
CA GLY A 262 -3.86 -0.50 9.67
C GLY A 262 -2.52 -0.68 10.36
N LYS A 263 -1.88 -1.83 10.19
CA LYS A 263 -0.52 -2.12 10.65
C LYS A 263 0.55 -1.88 9.58
N GLY A 264 0.13 -1.67 8.33
CA GLY A 264 1.03 -1.49 7.20
C GLY A 264 1.48 -0.05 7.05
N ARG A 265 2.54 0.12 6.27
CA ARG A 265 3.15 1.41 5.95
C ARG A 265 3.10 1.65 4.46
N VAL A 266 2.93 2.89 4.07
CA VAL A 266 2.88 3.30 2.66
C VAL A 266 3.91 4.40 2.43
N PHE A 267 4.73 4.24 1.40
CA PHE A 267 5.59 5.30 0.87
C PHE A 267 5.01 5.72 -0.48
N HIS A 268 4.67 6.99 -0.60
CA HIS A 268 4.13 7.56 -1.82
C HIS A 268 5.12 8.58 -2.38
N THR A 269 5.56 8.36 -3.60
CA THR A 269 6.34 9.31 -4.38
C THR A 269 5.57 9.73 -5.63
N THR A 270 5.37 11.03 -5.83
CA THR A 270 4.78 11.59 -7.05
C THR A 270 5.78 11.70 -8.19
N LEU A 271 7.06 11.42 -7.91
CA LEU A 271 8.13 11.40 -8.90
C LEU A 271 8.09 10.13 -9.76
N GLY A 272 8.64 10.19 -10.97
CA GLY A 272 8.85 8.99 -11.78
C GLY A 272 7.98 8.85 -13.02
N HIS A 273 7.64 9.97 -13.68
CA HIS A 273 6.88 9.98 -14.92
C HIS A 273 7.46 9.09 -16.02
N ALA A 274 8.78 9.09 -16.16
CA ALA A 274 9.46 8.39 -17.25
C ALA A 274 10.79 7.76 -16.76
N ASN A 275 11.37 6.93 -17.63
CA ASN A 275 12.64 6.27 -17.35
C ASN A 275 13.76 7.26 -16.95
N TYR A 276 13.87 8.40 -17.62
CA TYR A 276 14.87 9.42 -17.31
C TYR A 276 14.62 10.13 -15.96
N SER A 277 13.35 10.30 -15.55
CA SER A 277 13.00 10.83 -14.24
C SER A 277 13.40 9.84 -13.12
N MET A 278 13.08 8.55 -13.32
CA MET A 278 13.42 7.48 -12.38
C MET A 278 14.94 7.23 -12.28
N GLN A 279 15.70 7.54 -13.32
CA GLN A 279 17.17 7.42 -13.31
C GLN A 279 17.87 8.55 -12.53
N CYS A 280 17.14 9.48 -11.94
CA CYS A 280 17.70 10.44 -10.98
C CYS A 280 18.12 9.73 -9.70
N ARG A 281 19.38 9.97 -9.24
CA ARG A 281 19.91 9.36 -8.02
C ARG A 281 19.04 9.66 -6.80
N GLY A 282 18.46 10.84 -6.71
CA GLY A 282 17.53 11.19 -5.62
C GLY A 282 16.27 10.32 -5.61
N PHE A 283 15.67 10.05 -6.78
CA PHE A 283 14.57 9.10 -6.89
C PHE A 283 15.00 7.68 -6.47
N TYR A 284 16.14 7.25 -6.97
CA TYR A 284 16.71 5.93 -6.73
C TYR A 284 16.88 5.64 -5.23
N ASP A 285 17.59 6.52 -4.54
CA ASP A 285 17.90 6.34 -3.12
C ASP A 285 16.63 6.46 -2.25
N THR A 286 15.73 7.41 -2.54
CA THR A 286 14.48 7.57 -1.80
C THR A 286 13.54 6.38 -1.98
N LEU A 287 13.50 5.76 -3.17
CA LEU A 287 12.69 4.58 -3.43
C LEU A 287 13.16 3.37 -2.63
N LEU A 288 14.47 3.08 -2.61
CA LEU A 288 15.04 1.98 -1.85
C LEU A 288 14.82 2.16 -0.34
N ARG A 289 15.06 3.37 0.19
CA ARG A 289 14.85 3.71 1.60
C ARG A 289 13.37 3.61 1.97
N GLY A 290 12.49 4.09 1.09
CA GLY A 290 11.04 3.95 1.24
C GLY A 290 10.60 2.49 1.32
N ALA A 291 11.16 1.63 0.47
CA ALA A 291 10.85 0.21 0.45
C ALA A 291 11.32 -0.51 1.73
N GLU A 292 12.51 -0.22 2.26
CA GLU A 292 12.93 -0.76 3.56
C GLU A 292 11.99 -0.32 4.69
N TRP A 293 11.63 0.96 4.71
CA TRP A 293 10.76 1.50 5.75
C TRP A 293 9.36 0.87 5.73
N VAL A 294 8.74 0.73 4.54
CA VAL A 294 7.42 0.12 4.44
C VAL A 294 7.43 -1.37 4.74
N ALA A 295 8.55 -2.07 4.49
CA ALA A 295 8.76 -3.45 4.90
C ALA A 295 8.83 -3.65 6.42
N GLY A 296 8.75 -2.56 7.19
CA GLY A 296 8.90 -2.61 8.65
C GLY A 296 10.33 -2.88 9.11
N LYS A 297 11.32 -2.75 8.21
CA LYS A 297 12.74 -2.94 8.50
C LYS A 297 13.40 -1.62 8.90
N GLU A 298 14.59 -1.74 9.50
CA GLU A 298 15.48 -0.59 9.66
C GLU A 298 15.93 -0.09 8.28
N VAL A 299 15.95 1.23 8.09
CA VAL A 299 16.45 1.85 6.87
C VAL A 299 17.97 1.87 6.92
N THR A 300 18.58 0.95 6.19
CA THR A 300 20.03 0.72 6.15
C THR A 300 20.68 1.21 4.85
N VAL A 301 19.88 1.41 3.80
CA VAL A 301 20.34 2.01 2.55
C VAL A 301 20.84 3.43 2.82
N GLY A 302 22.12 3.64 2.63
CA GLY A 302 22.76 4.95 2.76
C GLY A 302 22.48 5.86 1.57
N TRP A 303 22.68 7.16 1.76
CA TRP A 303 22.69 8.11 0.64
C TRP A 303 23.92 7.90 -0.23
N SER A 304 23.71 7.89 -1.53
CA SER A 304 24.79 7.77 -2.51
C SER A 304 25.76 8.97 -2.39
N LYS A 305 27.08 8.71 -2.56
CA LYS A 305 28.10 9.77 -2.52
C LYS A 305 27.89 10.87 -3.56
N ASP A 306 27.26 10.50 -4.66
CA ASP A 306 26.90 11.37 -5.78
C ASP A 306 25.41 11.76 -5.74
N PHE A 307 24.79 11.81 -4.54
CA PHE A 307 23.43 12.31 -4.38
C PHE A 307 23.31 13.73 -4.99
N PRO A 308 22.20 14.08 -5.66
CA PRO A 308 22.03 15.39 -6.29
C PRO A 308 22.26 16.56 -5.32
N THR A 309 22.81 17.65 -5.82
CA THR A 309 22.85 18.92 -5.09
C THR A 309 21.65 19.79 -5.52
N LYS A 310 21.48 20.94 -4.90
CA LYS A 310 20.45 21.91 -5.30
C LYS A 310 20.61 22.42 -6.74
N GLU A 311 21.84 22.43 -7.24
CA GLU A 311 22.21 22.99 -8.55
C GLU A 311 22.45 21.94 -9.64
N LYS A 312 22.52 20.65 -9.25
CA LYS A 312 22.93 19.61 -10.18
C LYS A 312 22.19 18.31 -9.97
N VAL A 313 21.54 17.85 -11.03
CA VAL A 313 21.00 16.49 -11.15
C VAL A 313 22.13 15.47 -11.28
N THR A 314 21.97 14.32 -10.67
CA THR A 314 22.87 13.17 -10.87
C THR A 314 22.09 11.99 -11.45
N PRO A 315 22.30 11.66 -12.74
CA PRO A 315 21.68 10.48 -13.33
C PRO A 315 22.43 9.20 -12.94
N VAL A 316 21.70 8.13 -12.72
CA VAL A 316 22.25 6.78 -12.56
C VAL A 316 22.55 6.22 -13.95
N LYS A 317 23.79 5.77 -14.17
CA LYS A 317 24.26 5.17 -15.42
C LYS A 317 23.80 3.71 -15.58
#